data_bf2b071fdbac831f9e95d4a90636565e
#
_entry.id   bf2b071fdbac831f9e95d4a90636565e
#
_cell.length_a   1.000
_cell.length_b   1.000
_cell.length_c   1.000
_cell.angle_alpha   90.00
_cell.angle_beta   90.00
_cell.angle_gamma   90.00
#
_symmetry.space_group_name_H-M   'P 1'
#
loop_
_entity.id
_entity.type
_entity.pdbx_description
1 polymer ?
#
loop_
_entity_poly.entity_id
_entity_poly.type
_entity_poly.pdbx_seq_one_letter_code
_entity_poly.pdbx_strand_id
1 'polypeptide(L)'
;MSISAREGWTVLHGMLFGAAFLLAFAGGFAGLYSLRPEWVTAEGIKERMLRLKAGLWAMAVIAWATVITGSFVVYPWYRAKDATSAKSILLANPATAAWHNFGMEWKEHVGWLAPIAATVVAYVVTYYGPALTKKVGERRALMIFYVAAFAAACIAGVFGAFINKVATIR
;
A
#
# COMPACT_ATOMS: atom_id res chain seq x y z
N MET A 1 -29.04 -0.07 9.81
CA MET A 1 -27.80 -0.88 9.98
C MET A 1 -26.76 0.00 10.63
N SER A 2 -26.35 -0.25 11.85
CA SER A 2 -25.33 0.56 12.55
C SER A 2 -23.98 -0.11 12.35
N ILE A 3 -23.00 0.65 11.88
CA ILE A 3 -21.60 0.21 11.77
C ILE A 3 -20.91 0.54 13.09
N SER A 4 -20.27 -0.46 13.71
CA SER A 4 -19.46 -0.25 14.92
C SER A 4 -18.20 0.58 14.60
N ALA A 5 -17.59 1.20 15.61
CA ALA A 5 -16.34 1.92 15.43
C ALA A 5 -15.22 1.02 14.90
N ARG A 6 -15.17 -0.25 15.32
CA ARG A 6 -14.17 -1.23 14.85
C ARG A 6 -14.35 -1.57 13.38
N GLU A 7 -15.60 -1.82 12.95
CA GLU A 7 -15.92 -2.04 11.53
C GLU A 7 -15.59 -0.82 10.70
N GLY A 8 -15.93 0.39 11.17
CA GLY A 8 -15.60 1.65 10.50
C GLY A 8 -14.10 1.83 10.27
N TRP A 9 -13.27 1.58 11.29
CA TRP A 9 -11.81 1.64 11.15
C TRP A 9 -11.25 0.55 10.23
N THR A 10 -11.83 -0.65 10.24
CA THR A 10 -11.42 -1.74 9.34
C THR A 10 -11.71 -1.39 7.89
N VAL A 11 -12.87 -0.78 7.61
CA VAL A 11 -13.23 -0.27 6.28
C VAL A 11 -12.30 0.87 5.85
N LEU A 12 -12.06 1.84 6.74
CA LEU A 12 -11.17 2.97 6.46
C LEU A 12 -9.76 2.50 6.10
N HIS A 13 -9.19 1.58 6.90
CA HIS A 13 -7.88 1.00 6.66
C HIS A 13 -7.79 0.24 5.32
N GLY A 14 -8.73 -0.68 5.07
CA GLY A 14 -8.66 -1.57 3.91
C GLY A 14 -9.24 -0.98 2.63
N MET A 15 -10.48 -0.47 2.71
CA MET A 15 -11.23 -0.03 1.53
C MET A 15 -10.89 1.40 1.11
N LEU A 16 -10.66 2.32 2.06
CA LEU A 16 -10.31 3.69 1.69
C LEU A 16 -8.81 3.82 1.44
N PHE A 17 -7.97 3.63 2.44
CA PHE A 17 -6.53 3.84 2.29
C PHE A 17 -5.87 2.77 1.41
N GLY A 18 -6.10 1.48 1.69
CA GLY A 18 -5.52 0.38 0.93
C GLY A 18 -5.93 0.40 -0.54
N ALA A 19 -7.23 0.52 -0.83
CA ALA A 19 -7.73 0.56 -2.19
C ALA A 19 -7.28 1.84 -2.93
N ALA A 20 -7.27 3.01 -2.28
CA ALA A 20 -6.78 4.25 -2.89
C ALA A 20 -5.32 4.11 -3.35
N PHE A 21 -4.45 3.48 -2.54
CA PHE A 21 -3.06 3.19 -2.92
C PHE A 21 -3.00 2.29 -4.16
N LEU A 22 -3.76 1.20 -4.18
CA LEU A 22 -3.76 0.24 -5.29
C LEU A 22 -4.29 0.86 -6.59
N LEU A 23 -5.37 1.65 -6.52
CA LEU A 23 -5.97 2.29 -7.70
C LEU A 23 -5.06 3.39 -8.28
N ALA A 24 -4.36 4.13 -7.43
CA ALA A 24 -3.46 5.19 -7.88
C ALA A 24 -2.15 4.69 -8.50
N PHE A 25 -1.82 3.40 -8.35
CA PHE A 25 -0.58 2.80 -8.85
C PHE A 25 -0.38 3.03 -10.35
N ALA A 26 -1.42 2.79 -11.16
CA ALA A 26 -1.32 2.88 -12.61
C ALA A 26 -0.89 4.29 -13.08
N GLY A 27 -1.42 5.33 -12.44
CA GLY A 27 -1.07 6.73 -12.75
C GLY A 27 0.39 7.05 -12.42
N GLY A 28 0.87 6.62 -11.25
CA GLY A 28 2.28 6.79 -10.85
C GLY A 28 3.24 6.03 -11.75
N PHE A 29 2.91 4.77 -12.07
CA PHE A 29 3.72 3.94 -12.96
C PHE A 29 3.79 4.51 -14.38
N ALA A 30 2.65 4.90 -14.96
CA ALA A 30 2.59 5.56 -16.27
C ALA A 30 3.37 6.87 -16.29
N GLY A 31 3.29 7.65 -15.19
CA GLY A 31 4.08 8.87 -15.00
C GLY A 31 5.59 8.61 -15.08
N LEU A 32 6.10 7.62 -14.33
CA LEU A 32 7.50 7.21 -14.35
C LEU A 32 7.92 6.66 -15.72
N TYR A 33 7.09 5.81 -16.32
CA TYR A 33 7.34 5.22 -17.63
C TYR A 33 7.43 6.25 -18.73
N SER A 34 6.59 7.29 -18.69
CA SER A 34 6.52 8.35 -19.69
C SER A 34 7.62 9.41 -19.59
N LEU A 35 8.49 9.36 -18.58
CA LEU A 35 9.65 10.24 -18.46
C LEU A 35 10.78 9.84 -19.44
N ARG A 36 10.46 9.79 -20.73
CA ARG A 36 11.44 9.50 -21.79
C ARG A 36 11.70 10.77 -22.57
N PRO A 37 12.96 11.04 -22.97
CA PRO A 37 13.29 12.27 -23.72
C PRO A 37 12.42 12.47 -24.97
N GLU A 38 12.09 11.35 -25.63
CA GLU A 38 11.30 11.36 -26.88
C GLU A 38 9.83 11.74 -26.65
N TRP A 39 9.34 11.68 -25.40
CA TRP A 39 7.93 11.86 -25.06
C TRP A 39 7.64 13.13 -24.27
N VAL A 40 8.66 13.94 -23.99
CA VAL A 40 8.51 15.15 -23.18
C VAL A 40 9.11 16.37 -23.89
N THR A 41 8.35 17.46 -23.90
CA THR A 41 8.86 18.77 -24.30
C THR A 41 9.46 19.52 -23.13
N ALA A 42 10.23 20.58 -23.38
CA ALA A 42 10.83 21.39 -22.33
C ALA A 42 9.79 22.06 -21.42
N GLU A 43 8.66 22.47 -21.98
CA GLU A 43 7.54 23.08 -21.24
C GLU A 43 6.73 21.99 -20.51
N GLY A 44 6.40 20.91 -21.21
CA GLY A 44 5.56 19.83 -20.68
C GLY A 44 6.19 19.06 -19.51
N ILE A 45 7.53 19.03 -19.42
CA ILE A 45 8.21 18.32 -18.34
C ILE A 45 7.96 18.94 -16.96
N LYS A 46 7.82 20.26 -16.87
CA LYS A 46 7.57 20.94 -15.60
C LYS A 46 6.22 20.54 -15.01
N GLU A 47 5.18 20.56 -15.83
CA GLU A 47 3.83 20.19 -15.40
C GLU A 47 3.72 18.70 -15.06
N ARG A 48 4.25 17.84 -15.93
CA ARG A 48 4.29 16.38 -15.68
C ARG A 48 5.02 16.06 -14.38
N MET A 49 6.16 16.70 -14.13
CA MET A 49 6.95 16.48 -12.93
C MET A 49 6.22 16.94 -11.66
N LEU A 50 5.51 18.07 -11.71
CA LEU A 50 4.70 18.54 -10.60
C LEU A 50 3.61 17.52 -10.23
N ARG A 51 2.85 17.07 -11.23
CA ARG A 51 1.78 16.06 -11.04
C ARG A 51 2.34 14.74 -10.54
N LEU A 52 3.46 14.28 -11.10
CA LEU A 52 4.10 13.02 -10.69
C LEU A 52 4.58 13.09 -9.24
N LYS A 53 5.28 14.16 -8.85
CA LYS A 53 5.73 14.36 -7.46
C LYS A 53 4.55 14.39 -6.50
N ALA A 54 3.55 15.20 -6.78
CA ALA A 54 2.36 15.31 -5.93
C ALA A 54 1.65 13.96 -5.77
N GLY A 55 1.47 13.22 -6.87
CA GLY A 55 0.84 11.90 -6.86
C GLY A 55 1.65 10.86 -6.07
N LEU A 56 2.98 10.80 -6.27
CA LEU A 56 3.84 9.86 -5.54
C LEU A 56 3.91 10.16 -4.05
N TRP A 57 3.97 11.44 -3.64
CA TRP A 57 3.92 11.81 -2.22
C TRP A 57 2.56 11.52 -1.60
N ALA A 58 1.46 11.80 -2.31
CA ALA A 58 0.12 11.43 -1.85
C ALA A 58 0.01 9.91 -1.63
N MET A 59 0.53 9.10 -2.57
CA MET A 59 0.56 7.64 -2.42
C MET A 59 1.42 7.18 -1.24
N ALA A 60 2.60 7.79 -1.03
CA ALA A 60 3.43 7.47 0.12
C ALA A 60 2.68 7.76 1.44
N VAL A 61 2.03 8.93 1.55
CA VAL A 61 1.21 9.29 2.73
C VAL A 61 0.06 8.30 2.94
N ILE A 62 -0.66 7.94 1.88
CA ILE A 62 -1.76 6.95 1.95
C ILE A 62 -1.23 5.57 2.37
N ALA A 63 -0.09 5.14 1.85
CA ALA A 63 0.53 3.88 2.25
C ALA A 63 0.92 3.87 3.74
N TRP A 64 1.51 4.97 4.24
CA TRP A 64 1.78 5.14 5.67
C TRP A 64 0.51 5.15 6.50
N ALA A 65 -0.54 5.88 6.08
CA ALA A 65 -1.84 5.87 6.76
C ALA A 65 -2.43 4.45 6.82
N THR A 66 -2.31 3.67 5.73
CA THR A 66 -2.76 2.28 5.69
C THR A 66 -2.04 1.43 6.74
N VAL A 67 -0.70 1.47 6.76
CA VAL A 67 0.09 0.63 7.68
C VAL A 67 -0.09 1.07 9.12
N ILE A 68 -0.08 2.38 9.41
CA ILE A 68 -0.26 2.91 10.76
C ILE A 68 -1.65 2.54 11.31
N THR A 69 -2.72 2.78 10.54
CA THR A 69 -4.08 2.41 10.98
C THR A 69 -4.24 0.90 11.13
N GLY A 70 -3.64 0.12 10.24
CA GLY A 70 -3.60 -1.33 10.36
C GLY A 70 -2.92 -1.80 11.62
N SER A 71 -1.70 -1.33 11.88
CA SER A 71 -0.85 -1.81 12.98
C SER A 71 -1.29 -1.31 14.35
N PHE A 72 -1.74 -0.06 14.45
CA PHE A 72 -2.00 0.57 15.76
C PHE A 72 -3.49 0.69 16.10
N VAL A 73 -4.39 0.54 15.13
CA VAL A 73 -5.84 0.61 15.38
C VAL A 73 -6.50 -0.75 15.18
N VAL A 74 -6.36 -1.35 13.97
CA VAL A 74 -7.08 -2.59 13.63
C VAL A 74 -6.45 -3.83 14.27
N TYR A 75 -5.13 -3.89 14.28
CA TYR A 75 -4.38 -5.04 14.76
C TYR A 75 -4.57 -5.39 16.24
N PRO A 76 -4.64 -4.44 17.19
CA PRO A 76 -4.97 -4.73 18.59
C PRO A 76 -6.31 -5.46 18.75
N TRP A 77 -7.31 -5.11 17.97
CA TRP A 77 -8.60 -5.80 17.97
C TRP A 77 -8.53 -7.20 17.38
N TYR A 78 -7.75 -7.34 16.29
CA TYR A 78 -7.49 -8.65 15.70
C TYR A 78 -6.83 -9.60 16.69
N ARG A 79 -5.87 -9.13 17.49
CA ARG A 79 -5.11 -9.92 18.50
C ARG A 79 -5.67 -9.86 19.91
N ALA A 80 -6.89 -9.41 20.13
CA ALA A 80 -7.49 -9.41 21.45
C ALA A 80 -7.45 -10.82 22.07
N LYS A 81 -7.22 -10.89 23.40
CA LYS A 81 -7.06 -12.15 24.13
C LYS A 81 -8.41 -12.73 24.56
N ASP A 82 -9.34 -12.86 23.64
CA ASP A 82 -10.67 -13.43 23.89
C ASP A 82 -11.01 -14.45 22.79
N ALA A 83 -11.94 -15.35 23.09
CA ALA A 83 -12.35 -16.40 22.16
C ALA A 83 -13.05 -15.85 20.89
N THR A 84 -13.56 -14.63 20.94
CA THR A 84 -14.29 -13.98 19.85
C THR A 84 -13.38 -13.14 18.94
N SER A 85 -12.11 -12.98 19.30
CA SER A 85 -11.16 -12.24 18.46
C SER A 85 -10.92 -12.96 17.13
N ALA A 86 -10.68 -12.20 16.10
CA ALA A 86 -10.45 -12.76 14.76
C ALA A 86 -9.28 -13.75 14.74
N LYS A 87 -8.20 -13.48 15.47
CA LYS A 87 -7.08 -14.42 15.65
C LYS A 87 -7.53 -15.75 16.27
N SER A 88 -8.30 -15.69 17.39
CA SER A 88 -8.75 -16.89 18.09
C SER A 88 -9.67 -17.74 17.20
N ILE A 89 -10.58 -17.11 16.47
CA ILE A 89 -11.48 -17.79 15.52
C ILE A 89 -10.67 -18.51 14.43
N LEU A 90 -9.67 -17.85 13.83
CA LEU A 90 -8.84 -18.44 12.78
C LEU A 90 -8.04 -19.64 13.29
N LEU A 91 -7.47 -19.55 14.49
CA LEU A 91 -6.64 -20.60 15.08
C LEU A 91 -7.44 -21.78 15.62
N ALA A 92 -8.71 -21.58 15.97
CA ALA A 92 -9.59 -22.65 16.46
C ALA A 92 -9.89 -23.71 15.39
N ASN A 93 -9.73 -23.40 14.11
CA ASN A 93 -10.00 -24.32 13.02
C ASN A 93 -8.73 -24.54 12.17
N PRO A 94 -8.19 -25.78 12.08
CA PRO A 94 -7.01 -26.10 11.28
C PRO A 94 -7.12 -25.68 9.81
N ALA A 95 -8.33 -25.68 9.23
CA ALA A 95 -8.55 -25.27 7.85
C ALA A 95 -8.37 -23.74 7.62
N THR A 96 -8.44 -22.93 8.67
CA THR A 96 -8.30 -21.47 8.60
C THR A 96 -7.05 -20.94 9.29
N ALA A 97 -6.35 -21.76 10.06
CA ALA A 97 -5.14 -21.35 10.81
C ALA A 97 -4.04 -20.77 9.91
N ALA A 98 -3.92 -21.24 8.67
CA ALA A 98 -2.95 -20.72 7.71
C ALA A 98 -3.16 -19.23 7.38
N TRP A 99 -4.39 -18.71 7.47
CA TRP A 99 -4.65 -17.28 7.27
C TRP A 99 -4.00 -16.42 8.36
N HIS A 100 -3.88 -16.94 9.58
CA HIS A 100 -3.10 -16.27 10.62
C HIS A 100 -1.61 -16.55 10.43
N ASN A 101 -1.21 -17.84 10.43
CA ASN A 101 0.20 -18.24 10.51
C ASN A 101 1.04 -17.78 9.31
N PHE A 102 0.44 -17.54 8.17
CA PHE A 102 1.10 -17.03 6.98
C PHE A 102 0.54 -15.67 6.52
N GLY A 103 -0.78 -15.58 6.33
CA GLY A 103 -1.39 -14.39 5.76
C GLY A 103 -1.24 -13.15 6.63
N MET A 104 -1.47 -13.29 7.95
CA MET A 104 -1.31 -12.16 8.87
C MET A 104 0.17 -11.84 9.12
N GLU A 105 1.02 -12.86 9.27
CA GLU A 105 2.47 -12.65 9.42
C GLU A 105 3.08 -11.94 8.20
N TRP A 106 2.62 -12.27 6.98
CA TRP A 106 2.98 -11.52 5.79
C TRP A 106 2.61 -10.03 5.92
N LYS A 107 1.38 -9.74 6.33
CA LYS A 107 0.92 -8.35 6.50
C LYS A 107 1.74 -7.59 7.54
N GLU A 108 2.09 -8.25 8.62
CA GLU A 108 2.85 -7.66 9.72
C GLU A 108 4.29 -7.31 9.34
N HIS A 109 4.93 -8.10 8.50
CA HIS A 109 6.35 -7.95 8.16
C HIS A 109 6.56 -7.38 6.76
N VAL A 110 5.91 -7.94 5.74
CA VAL A 110 6.13 -7.54 4.36
C VAL A 110 5.32 -6.30 3.98
N GLY A 111 4.18 -6.07 4.61
CA GLY A 111 3.33 -4.91 4.35
C GLY A 111 4.03 -3.55 4.52
N TRP A 112 5.05 -3.47 5.38
CA TRP A 112 5.86 -2.27 5.60
C TRP A 112 6.73 -1.88 4.39
N LEU A 113 7.02 -2.82 3.49
CA LEU A 113 7.74 -2.51 2.26
C LEU A 113 6.98 -1.51 1.38
N ALA A 114 5.65 -1.52 1.41
CA ALA A 114 4.85 -0.62 0.58
C ALA A 114 5.08 0.87 0.89
N PRO A 115 4.91 1.37 2.14
CA PRO A 115 5.18 2.76 2.45
C PRO A 115 6.65 3.12 2.33
N ILE A 116 7.57 2.24 2.70
CA ILE A 116 9.03 2.50 2.61
C ILE A 116 9.42 2.67 1.15
N ALA A 117 9.10 1.73 0.28
CA ALA A 117 9.46 1.81 -1.13
C ALA A 117 8.74 2.96 -1.85
N ALA A 118 7.46 3.22 -1.54
CA ALA A 118 6.74 4.38 -2.08
C ALA A 118 7.41 5.70 -1.69
N THR A 119 7.88 5.83 -0.44
CA THR A 119 8.61 7.01 0.04
C THR A 119 9.95 7.18 -0.67
N VAL A 120 10.71 6.09 -0.84
CA VAL A 120 11.98 6.12 -1.59
C VAL A 120 11.74 6.61 -3.02
N VAL A 121 10.72 6.07 -3.70
CA VAL A 121 10.38 6.49 -5.06
C VAL A 121 10.00 7.97 -5.12
N ALA A 122 9.13 8.44 -4.22
CA ALA A 122 8.71 9.84 -4.16
C ALA A 122 9.89 10.79 -3.89
N TYR A 123 10.77 10.40 -2.95
CA TYR A 123 11.98 11.16 -2.61
C TYR A 123 12.94 11.27 -3.80
N VAL A 124 13.28 10.15 -4.43
CA VAL A 124 14.25 10.11 -5.54
C VAL A 124 13.72 10.86 -6.76
N VAL A 125 12.42 10.74 -7.07
CA VAL A 125 11.77 11.53 -8.13
C VAL A 125 11.80 13.03 -7.80
N THR A 126 11.65 13.39 -6.53
CA THR A 126 11.73 14.78 -6.09
C THR A 126 13.16 15.32 -6.22
N TYR A 127 14.15 14.53 -5.83
CA TYR A 127 15.57 14.90 -5.87
C TYR A 127 16.09 15.10 -7.29
N TYR A 128 15.90 14.11 -8.16
CA TYR A 128 16.39 14.20 -9.54
C TYR A 128 15.52 15.08 -10.44
N GLY A 129 14.23 15.16 -10.17
CA GLY A 129 13.29 15.95 -10.95
C GLY A 129 13.36 15.66 -12.46
N PRO A 130 13.38 16.70 -13.32
CA PRO A 130 13.46 16.54 -14.78
C PRO A 130 14.69 15.78 -15.27
N ALA A 131 15.78 15.73 -14.50
CA ALA A 131 16.99 15.00 -14.88
C ALA A 131 16.75 13.48 -15.05
N LEU A 132 15.69 12.94 -14.44
CA LEU A 132 15.29 11.52 -14.61
C LEU A 132 15.01 11.15 -16.07
N THR A 133 14.64 12.08 -16.92
CA THR A 133 14.44 11.80 -18.36
C THR A 133 15.69 11.21 -19.00
N LYS A 134 16.87 11.67 -18.60
CA LYS A 134 18.17 11.21 -19.10
C LYS A 134 18.78 10.06 -18.29
N LYS A 135 18.19 9.71 -17.13
CA LYS A 135 18.70 8.69 -16.20
C LYS A 135 17.92 7.39 -16.33
N VAL A 136 18.23 6.61 -17.37
CA VAL A 136 17.48 5.39 -17.71
C VAL A 136 17.59 4.32 -16.62
N GLY A 137 18.78 4.11 -16.05
CA GLY A 137 19.02 3.11 -15.01
C GLY A 137 18.24 3.41 -13.74
N GLU A 138 18.34 4.65 -13.25
CA GLU A 138 17.65 5.11 -12.05
C GLU A 138 16.13 5.06 -12.24
N ARG A 139 15.64 5.44 -13.42
CA ARG A 139 14.20 5.36 -13.72
C ARG A 139 13.70 3.91 -13.72
N ARG A 140 14.46 2.97 -14.28
CA ARG A 140 14.13 1.52 -14.22
C ARG A 140 14.12 1.02 -12.77
N ALA A 141 15.13 1.37 -11.98
CA ALA A 141 15.16 1.01 -10.56
C ALA A 141 13.95 1.55 -9.82
N LEU A 142 13.57 2.82 -10.04
CA LEU A 142 12.37 3.41 -9.43
C LEU A 142 11.09 2.68 -9.81
N MET A 143 10.94 2.27 -11.08
CA MET A 143 9.79 1.47 -11.49
C MET A 143 9.75 0.10 -10.80
N ILE A 144 10.90 -0.56 -10.63
CA ILE A 144 10.98 -1.84 -9.90
C ILE A 144 10.58 -1.64 -8.42
N PHE A 145 11.13 -0.64 -7.74
CA PHE A 145 10.73 -0.32 -6.35
C PHE A 145 9.24 0.00 -6.23
N TYR A 146 8.70 0.72 -7.21
CA TYR A 146 7.28 1.08 -7.22
C TYR A 146 6.37 -0.14 -7.44
N VAL A 147 6.76 -1.04 -8.34
CA VAL A 147 6.06 -2.33 -8.54
C VAL A 147 6.17 -3.21 -7.29
N ALA A 148 7.34 -3.25 -6.63
CA ALA A 148 7.52 -4.00 -5.39
C ALA A 148 6.61 -3.47 -4.27
N ALA A 149 6.50 -2.14 -4.13
CA ALA A 149 5.57 -1.50 -3.19
C ALA A 149 4.12 -1.91 -3.46
N PHE A 150 3.71 -1.86 -4.73
CA PHE A 150 2.38 -2.28 -5.16
C PHE A 150 2.12 -3.76 -4.88
N ALA A 151 3.06 -4.64 -5.23
CA ALA A 151 2.93 -6.08 -5.02
C ALA A 151 2.79 -6.42 -3.53
N ALA A 152 3.62 -5.80 -2.68
CA ALA A 152 3.53 -5.99 -1.23
C ALA A 152 2.16 -5.56 -0.68
N ALA A 153 1.67 -4.39 -1.10
CA ALA A 153 0.35 -3.88 -0.69
C ALA A 153 -0.80 -4.74 -1.24
N CYS A 154 -0.71 -5.18 -2.50
CA CYS A 154 -1.73 -6.01 -3.15
C CYS A 154 -1.89 -7.35 -2.41
N ILE A 155 -0.79 -8.05 -2.16
CA ILE A 155 -0.79 -9.33 -1.44
C ILE A 155 -1.32 -9.14 -0.01
N ALA A 156 -0.87 -8.09 0.69
CA ALA A 156 -1.39 -7.75 2.02
C ALA A 156 -2.90 -7.45 2.00
N GLY A 157 -3.39 -6.78 0.96
CA GLY A 157 -4.81 -6.50 0.76
C GLY A 157 -5.63 -7.77 0.53
N VAL A 158 -5.14 -8.68 -0.31
CA VAL A 158 -5.78 -10.00 -0.55
C VAL A 158 -5.87 -10.80 0.74
N PHE A 159 -4.79 -10.93 1.50
CA PHE A 159 -4.82 -11.62 2.79
C PHE A 159 -5.78 -10.94 3.77
N GLY A 160 -5.79 -9.60 3.82
CA GLY A 160 -6.73 -8.86 4.66
C GLY A 160 -8.19 -9.14 4.33
N ALA A 161 -8.52 -9.19 3.03
CA ALA A 161 -9.88 -9.51 2.57
C ALA A 161 -10.31 -10.93 2.97
N PHE A 162 -9.45 -11.93 2.77
CA PHE A 162 -9.75 -13.31 3.15
C PHE A 162 -9.84 -13.50 4.67
N ILE A 163 -8.92 -12.91 5.43
CA ILE A 163 -8.96 -12.92 6.90
C ILE A 163 -10.29 -12.35 7.39
N ASN A 164 -10.67 -11.17 6.89
CA ASN A 164 -11.90 -10.51 7.30
C ASN A 164 -13.18 -11.27 6.86
N LYS A 165 -13.12 -12.00 5.75
CA LYS A 165 -14.23 -12.85 5.31
C LYS A 165 -14.47 -14.04 6.24
N VAL A 166 -13.40 -14.63 6.77
CA VAL A 166 -13.47 -15.81 7.66
C VAL A 166 -13.72 -15.40 9.11
N ALA A 167 -13.07 -14.35 9.58
CA ALA A 167 -13.12 -13.87 10.95
C ALA A 167 -13.21 -12.33 10.98
N THR A 168 -14.42 -11.82 10.90
CA THR A 168 -14.71 -10.38 10.87
C THR A 168 -14.37 -9.72 12.19
N ILE A 169 -13.69 -8.59 12.18
CA ILE A 169 -13.47 -7.71 13.35
C ILE A 169 -14.76 -6.92 13.61
N ARG A 170 -15.44 -7.24 14.70
CA ARG A 170 -16.70 -6.64 15.13
C ARG A 170 -16.54 -5.83 16.41
#